data_e270b93b5f5bae5e8f0fb6bb1ae35910
#
_entry.id   e270b93b5f5bae5e8f0fb6bb1ae35910
#
_cell.length_a   1.000
_cell.length_b   1.000
_cell.length_c   1.000
_cell.angle_alpha   90.00
_cell.angle_beta   90.00
_cell.angle_gamma   90.00
#
_symmetry.space_group_name_H-M   'P 1'
#
loop_
_entity.id
_entity.type
_entity.pdbx_description
1 polymer ?
#
loop_
_entity_poly.entity_id
_entity_poly.type
_entity_poly.pdbx_seq_one_letter_code
_entity_poly.pdbx_strand_id
1 'polypeptide(L)'
;WPSPNDELAVADYLTRMMDAKQRGLTRAIGISNFTISHMQQAIDAIGAENIATNQVEVHPFLQNRKVIEFARSHGIHITAYMPLAYGKVMQDDVLQRIAEAHSASPAQVALAWLLQQGFAVIPSSTKRENLAANLKAQALRLTDEEMQQIATLDRNERLANPGFAPKWD
;
A
#
# COMPACT_ATOMS: atom_id res chain seq x y z
N TRP A 1 6.56 -0.38 11.21
CA TRP A 1 7.92 -0.41 10.66
C TRP A 1 8.71 -1.56 11.26
N PRO A 2 9.66 -2.17 10.52
CA PRO A 2 10.67 -3.02 11.14
C PRO A 2 11.48 -2.24 12.15
N SER A 3 12.15 -2.93 13.08
CA SER A 3 13.00 -2.25 14.05
C SER A 3 14.09 -1.42 13.36
N PRO A 4 14.32 -0.16 13.77
CA PRO A 4 15.40 0.63 13.20
C PRO A 4 16.72 -0.12 13.23
N ASN A 5 17.45 -0.13 12.11
CA ASN A 5 18.73 -0.82 11.96
C ASN A 5 18.70 -2.33 12.33
N ASP A 6 17.51 -2.95 12.34
CA ASP A 6 17.29 -4.34 12.74
C ASP A 6 17.81 -4.67 14.16
N GLU A 7 17.78 -3.69 15.07
CA GLU A 7 18.24 -3.85 16.47
C GLU A 7 17.46 -4.94 17.23
N LEU A 8 16.18 -5.14 16.88
CA LEU A 8 15.35 -6.22 17.40
C LEU A 8 15.03 -7.19 16.27
N ALA A 9 15.16 -8.48 16.54
CA ALA A 9 14.79 -9.50 15.58
C ALA A 9 13.27 -9.46 15.29
N VAL A 10 12.88 -9.66 14.03
CA VAL A 10 11.48 -9.68 13.61
C VAL A 10 10.66 -10.67 14.45
N ALA A 11 11.20 -11.84 14.75
CA ALA A 11 10.57 -12.86 15.57
C ALA A 11 10.20 -12.38 16.97
N ASP A 12 11.03 -11.51 17.59
CA ASP A 12 10.83 -11.09 18.99
C ASP A 12 9.54 -10.27 19.17
N TYR A 13 9.27 -9.35 18.28
CA TYR A 13 8.05 -8.54 18.40
C TYR A 13 6.84 -9.17 17.73
N LEU A 14 7.00 -9.98 16.67
CA LEU A 14 5.86 -10.65 16.04
C LEU A 14 5.28 -11.76 16.88
N THR A 15 6.11 -12.53 17.62
CA THR A 15 5.60 -13.54 18.56
C THR A 15 4.78 -12.91 19.69
N ARG A 16 5.15 -11.69 20.13
CA ARG A 16 4.33 -10.94 21.12
C ARG A 16 3.01 -10.45 20.52
N MET A 17 3.00 -10.07 19.24
CA MET A 17 1.75 -9.72 18.54
C MET A 17 0.87 -10.98 18.36
N MET A 18 1.46 -12.15 18.13
CA MET A 18 0.72 -13.41 18.09
C MET A 18 0.11 -13.76 19.43
N ASP A 19 0.81 -13.58 20.56
CA ASP A 19 0.24 -13.74 21.91
C ASP A 19 -1.00 -12.83 22.09
N ALA A 20 -0.91 -11.57 21.68
CA ALA A 20 -2.05 -10.65 21.76
C ALA A 20 -3.25 -11.16 20.92
N LYS A 21 -3.02 -11.70 19.72
CA LYS A 21 -4.05 -12.31 18.88
C LYS A 21 -4.64 -13.56 19.55
N GLN A 22 -3.81 -14.46 20.08
CA GLN A 22 -4.25 -15.67 20.76
C GLN A 22 -5.08 -15.39 22.03
N ARG A 23 -4.73 -14.32 22.74
CA ARG A 23 -5.49 -13.84 23.91
C ARG A 23 -6.77 -13.10 23.54
N GLY A 24 -7.08 -12.95 22.26
CA GLY A 24 -8.29 -12.28 21.79
C GLY A 24 -8.27 -10.75 21.92
N LEU A 25 -7.09 -10.14 22.16
CA LEU A 25 -6.95 -8.69 22.26
C LEU A 25 -7.06 -8.00 20.88
N THR A 26 -6.77 -8.74 19.82
CA THR A 26 -7.00 -8.33 18.43
C THR A 26 -7.44 -9.53 17.60
N ARG A 27 -8.20 -9.28 16.52
CA ARG A 27 -8.63 -10.33 15.59
C ARG A 27 -7.59 -10.63 14.51
N ALA A 28 -6.80 -9.62 14.14
CA ALA A 28 -5.80 -9.72 13.09
C ALA A 28 -4.57 -8.88 13.46
N ILE A 29 -3.43 -9.28 12.94
CA ILE A 29 -2.18 -8.53 13.02
C ILE A 29 -1.64 -8.30 11.61
N GLY A 30 -0.86 -7.25 11.44
CA GLY A 30 -0.23 -6.89 10.18
C GLY A 30 1.10 -6.22 10.42
N ILE A 31 1.81 -6.02 9.35
CA ILE A 31 3.13 -5.40 9.31
C ILE A 31 3.09 -4.14 8.43
N SER A 32 4.11 -3.29 8.55
CA SER A 32 4.20 -2.08 7.73
C SER A 32 5.64 -1.81 7.32
N ASN A 33 5.84 -1.44 6.06
CA ASN A 33 7.15 -1.13 5.48
C ASN A 33 8.18 -2.27 5.59
N PHE A 34 7.68 -3.50 5.61
CA PHE A 34 8.53 -4.69 5.57
C PHE A 34 9.02 -4.90 4.13
N THR A 35 10.33 -5.03 3.98
CA THR A 35 10.98 -5.48 2.73
C THR A 35 10.73 -6.95 2.51
N ILE A 36 11.12 -7.49 1.35
CA ILE A 36 11.03 -8.93 1.07
C ILE A 36 11.74 -9.74 2.16
N SER A 37 12.94 -9.32 2.56
CA SER A 37 13.69 -9.99 3.64
C SER A 37 12.94 -9.97 4.98
N HIS A 38 12.38 -8.83 5.36
CA HIS A 38 11.60 -8.72 6.60
C HIS A 38 10.31 -9.55 6.54
N MET A 39 9.62 -9.58 5.40
CA MET A 39 8.43 -10.41 5.22
C MET A 39 8.78 -11.90 5.34
N GLN A 40 9.90 -12.35 4.76
CA GLN A 40 10.35 -13.73 4.90
C GLN A 40 10.60 -14.08 6.38
N GLN A 41 11.32 -13.22 7.12
CA GLN A 41 11.53 -13.41 8.56
C GLN A 41 10.21 -13.47 9.34
N ALA A 42 9.23 -12.62 8.96
CA ALA A 42 7.91 -12.63 9.57
C ALA A 42 7.16 -13.96 9.31
N ILE A 43 7.21 -14.44 8.07
CA ILE A 43 6.63 -15.71 7.66
C ILE A 43 7.26 -16.88 8.43
N ASP A 44 8.59 -16.88 8.54
CA ASP A 44 9.33 -17.91 9.27
C ASP A 44 8.98 -17.92 10.77
N ALA A 45 8.70 -16.74 11.34
CA ALA A 45 8.40 -16.58 12.76
C ALA A 45 6.97 -16.96 13.13
N ILE A 46 5.97 -16.59 12.33
CA ILE A 46 4.56 -16.70 12.71
C ILE A 46 3.64 -17.33 11.66
N GLY A 47 4.16 -17.67 10.48
CA GLY A 47 3.37 -18.14 9.34
C GLY A 47 2.70 -17.01 8.55
N ALA A 48 2.66 -17.15 7.23
CA ALA A 48 2.06 -16.14 6.33
C ALA A 48 0.57 -15.92 6.60
N GLU A 49 -0.15 -16.98 6.96
CA GLU A 49 -1.60 -16.98 7.27
C GLU A 49 -1.96 -16.12 8.47
N ASN A 50 -0.98 -15.76 9.30
CA ASN A 50 -1.17 -14.90 10.45
C ASN A 50 -0.90 -13.42 10.16
N ILE A 51 -0.38 -13.11 8.97
CA ILE A 51 -0.06 -11.74 8.54
C ILE A 51 -1.19 -11.24 7.64
N ALA A 52 -2.08 -10.43 8.18
CA ALA A 52 -3.24 -9.95 7.45
C ALA A 52 -2.87 -8.97 6.31
N THR A 53 -1.86 -8.14 6.51
CA THR A 53 -1.44 -7.14 5.52
C THR A 53 0.01 -6.69 5.75
N ASN A 54 0.68 -6.29 4.66
CA ASN A 54 1.82 -5.39 4.71
C ASN A 54 1.36 -4.01 4.22
N GLN A 55 1.41 -3.00 5.10
CA GLN A 55 1.06 -1.63 4.76
C GLN A 55 2.30 -0.90 4.25
N VAL A 56 2.31 -0.54 2.96
CA VAL A 56 3.45 0.06 2.27
C VAL A 56 3.04 1.27 1.46
N GLU A 57 4.00 2.15 1.15
CA GLU A 57 3.78 3.23 0.21
C GLU A 57 3.53 2.68 -1.19
N VAL A 58 2.33 2.93 -1.75
CA VAL A 58 2.00 2.58 -3.13
C VAL A 58 1.14 3.67 -3.75
N HIS A 59 1.57 4.16 -4.89
CA HIS A 59 0.86 5.13 -5.72
C HIS A 59 1.40 5.03 -7.17
N PRO A 60 0.80 5.71 -8.16
CA PRO A 60 1.24 5.60 -9.56
C PRO A 60 2.74 5.78 -9.80
N PHE A 61 3.42 6.59 -8.98
CA PHE A 61 4.85 6.94 -9.13
C PHE A 61 5.80 6.03 -8.33
N LEU A 62 5.25 5.19 -7.43
CA LEU A 62 5.96 4.16 -6.68
C LEU A 62 5.09 2.91 -6.59
N GLN A 63 5.31 1.95 -7.46
CA GLN A 63 4.43 0.80 -7.57
C GLN A 63 4.89 -0.43 -6.78
N ASN A 64 6.08 -0.40 -6.19
CA ASN A 64 6.62 -1.42 -5.28
C ASN A 64 6.42 -2.87 -5.76
N ARG A 65 6.57 -3.13 -7.06
CA ARG A 65 6.16 -4.38 -7.73
C ARG A 65 6.75 -5.62 -7.09
N LYS A 66 8.05 -5.63 -6.76
CA LYS A 66 8.72 -6.78 -6.16
C LYS A 66 8.12 -7.14 -4.79
N VAL A 67 7.94 -6.13 -3.94
CA VAL A 67 7.34 -6.28 -2.59
C VAL A 67 5.91 -6.80 -2.70
N ILE A 68 5.13 -6.25 -3.62
CA ILE A 68 3.73 -6.64 -3.86
C ILE A 68 3.63 -8.06 -4.39
N GLU A 69 4.47 -8.44 -5.35
CA GLU A 69 4.51 -9.79 -5.91
C GLU A 69 4.87 -10.83 -4.84
N PHE A 70 5.88 -10.54 -4.03
CA PHE A 70 6.24 -11.40 -2.90
C PHE A 70 5.09 -11.54 -1.89
N ALA A 71 4.46 -10.45 -1.50
CA ALA A 71 3.32 -10.47 -0.58
C ALA A 71 2.17 -11.32 -1.14
N ARG A 72 1.80 -11.11 -2.41
CA ARG A 72 0.74 -11.85 -3.09
C ARG A 72 1.03 -13.35 -3.16
N SER A 73 2.26 -13.74 -3.49
CA SER A 73 2.65 -15.17 -3.57
C SER A 73 2.52 -15.90 -2.24
N HIS A 74 2.47 -15.16 -1.12
CA HIS A 74 2.29 -15.71 0.22
C HIS A 74 0.90 -15.42 0.82
N GLY A 75 -0.04 -14.87 0.03
CA GLY A 75 -1.39 -14.56 0.50
C GLY A 75 -1.47 -13.38 1.46
N ILE A 76 -0.43 -12.54 1.54
CA ILE A 76 -0.41 -11.34 2.37
C ILE A 76 -1.03 -10.19 1.58
N HIS A 77 -2.08 -9.57 2.11
CA HIS A 77 -2.71 -8.40 1.49
C HIS A 77 -1.83 -7.15 1.56
N ILE A 78 -2.04 -6.24 0.61
CA ILE A 78 -1.38 -4.93 0.59
C ILE A 78 -2.37 -3.85 1.02
N THR A 79 -1.92 -3.00 1.95
CA THR A 79 -2.57 -1.74 2.27
C THR A 79 -1.69 -0.61 1.76
N ALA A 80 -2.19 0.18 0.81
CA ALA A 80 -1.46 1.28 0.19
C ALA A 80 -1.63 2.55 1.02
N TYR A 81 -0.57 3.04 1.65
CA TYR A 81 -0.56 4.37 2.24
C TYR A 81 -0.01 5.41 1.25
N MET A 82 -0.31 6.68 1.49
CA MET A 82 -0.01 7.81 0.59
C MET A 82 -0.47 7.56 -0.86
N PRO A 83 -1.68 7.00 -1.08
CA PRO A 83 -2.13 6.60 -2.41
C PRO A 83 -2.23 7.76 -3.42
N LEU A 84 -2.24 9.00 -2.93
CA LEU A 84 -2.31 10.24 -3.72
C LEU A 84 -0.96 10.94 -3.86
N ALA A 85 0.14 10.34 -3.38
CA ALA A 85 1.50 10.87 -3.50
C ALA A 85 1.60 12.34 -3.04
N TYR A 86 1.06 12.69 -1.85
CA TYR A 86 0.94 14.07 -1.36
C TYR A 86 0.25 15.03 -2.36
N GLY A 87 -0.68 14.53 -3.16
CA GLY A 87 -1.40 15.33 -4.15
C GLY A 87 -0.71 15.47 -5.50
N LYS A 88 0.48 14.89 -5.71
CA LYS A 88 1.17 14.91 -7.01
C LYS A 88 0.35 14.28 -8.13
N VAL A 89 -0.50 13.31 -7.81
CA VAL A 89 -1.43 12.68 -8.78
C VAL A 89 -2.34 13.70 -9.45
N MET A 90 -2.64 14.83 -8.81
CA MET A 90 -3.53 15.87 -9.35
C MET A 90 -2.92 16.63 -10.52
N GLN A 91 -1.59 16.60 -10.67
CA GLN A 91 -0.85 17.37 -11.68
C GLN A 91 -0.30 16.50 -12.81
N ASP A 92 -0.58 15.19 -12.79
CA ASP A 92 -0.09 14.28 -13.82
C ASP A 92 -1.03 14.24 -15.03
N ASP A 93 -0.48 14.49 -16.22
CA ASP A 93 -1.24 14.62 -17.46
C ASP A 93 -1.98 13.33 -17.85
N VAL A 94 -1.41 12.14 -17.55
CA VAL A 94 -2.05 10.85 -17.83
C VAL A 94 -3.25 10.67 -16.93
N LEU A 95 -3.10 10.95 -15.64
CA LEU A 95 -4.19 10.83 -14.68
C LEU A 95 -5.28 11.86 -14.91
N GLN A 96 -4.94 13.08 -15.32
CA GLN A 96 -5.92 14.13 -15.69
C GLN A 96 -6.75 13.71 -16.91
N ARG A 97 -6.11 13.23 -17.97
CA ARG A 97 -6.80 12.79 -19.18
C ARG A 97 -7.76 11.62 -18.91
N ILE A 98 -7.32 10.62 -18.11
CA ILE A 98 -8.19 9.51 -17.71
C ILE A 98 -9.35 10.01 -16.86
N ALA A 99 -9.09 10.92 -15.93
CA ALA A 99 -10.11 11.50 -15.07
C ALA A 99 -11.19 12.26 -15.87
N GLU A 100 -10.80 13.03 -16.88
CA GLU A 100 -11.72 13.72 -17.79
C GLU A 100 -12.63 12.73 -18.54
N ALA A 101 -12.08 11.64 -19.06
CA ALA A 101 -12.85 10.61 -19.76
C ALA A 101 -13.92 9.97 -18.88
N HIS A 102 -13.68 9.87 -17.58
CA HIS A 102 -14.59 9.30 -16.60
C HIS A 102 -15.44 10.33 -15.83
N SER A 103 -15.34 11.63 -16.13
CA SER A 103 -15.95 12.71 -15.33
C SER A 103 -15.60 12.59 -13.83
N ALA A 104 -14.37 12.20 -13.54
CA ALA A 104 -13.83 11.98 -12.21
C ALA A 104 -12.65 12.93 -11.91
N SER A 105 -12.06 12.84 -10.72
CA SER A 105 -10.82 13.53 -10.39
C SER A 105 -9.61 12.60 -10.56
N PRO A 106 -8.39 13.14 -10.77
CA PRO A 106 -7.17 12.32 -10.79
C PRO A 106 -6.96 11.53 -9.48
N ALA A 107 -7.38 12.08 -8.34
CA ALA A 107 -7.38 11.36 -7.06
C ALA A 107 -8.27 10.12 -7.11
N GLN A 108 -9.48 10.22 -7.66
CA GLN A 108 -10.39 9.07 -7.81
C GLN A 108 -9.81 8.02 -8.77
N VAL A 109 -9.15 8.46 -9.85
CA VAL A 109 -8.47 7.55 -10.80
C VAL A 109 -7.33 6.80 -10.10
N ALA A 110 -6.46 7.49 -9.36
CA ALA A 110 -5.37 6.86 -8.63
C ALA A 110 -5.89 5.85 -7.59
N LEU A 111 -6.95 6.18 -6.85
CA LEU A 111 -7.56 5.28 -5.89
C LEU A 111 -8.22 4.07 -6.57
N ALA A 112 -8.96 4.28 -7.67
CA ALA A 112 -9.59 3.21 -8.44
C ALA A 112 -8.54 2.24 -9.00
N TRP A 113 -7.42 2.75 -9.51
CA TRP A 113 -6.30 1.96 -10.00
C TRP A 113 -5.71 1.04 -8.92
N LEU A 114 -5.58 1.53 -7.68
CA LEU A 114 -5.13 0.71 -6.54
C LEU A 114 -6.18 -0.32 -6.13
N LEU A 115 -7.45 0.09 -6.03
CA LEU A 115 -8.57 -0.79 -5.66
C LEU A 115 -8.76 -1.93 -6.66
N GLN A 116 -8.64 -1.66 -7.97
CA GLN A 116 -8.74 -2.70 -9.01
C GLN A 116 -7.62 -3.73 -8.95
N GLN A 117 -6.50 -3.40 -8.35
CA GLN A 117 -5.42 -4.35 -8.07
C GLN A 117 -5.66 -5.19 -6.80
N GLY A 118 -6.77 -4.97 -6.10
CA GLY A 118 -7.13 -5.68 -4.86
C GLY A 118 -6.45 -5.12 -3.61
N PHE A 119 -5.93 -3.88 -3.64
CA PHE A 119 -5.33 -3.26 -2.47
C PHE A 119 -6.38 -2.57 -1.60
N ALA A 120 -6.18 -2.56 -0.29
CA ALA A 120 -6.80 -1.59 0.58
C ALA A 120 -6.09 -0.23 0.42
N VAL A 121 -6.83 0.87 0.46
CA VAL A 121 -6.28 2.22 0.34
C VAL A 121 -6.66 3.07 1.55
N ILE A 122 -5.74 3.88 2.04
CA ILE A 122 -5.94 4.74 3.21
C ILE A 122 -5.65 6.21 2.90
N PRO A 123 -6.40 6.83 1.96
CA PRO A 123 -6.25 8.25 1.67
C PRO A 123 -6.69 9.08 2.87
N SER A 124 -5.92 10.10 3.21
CA SER A 124 -6.26 11.02 4.30
C SER A 124 -6.72 12.37 3.77
N SER A 125 -7.66 13.00 4.47
CA SER A 125 -8.06 14.38 4.25
C SER A 125 -8.74 14.93 5.50
N THR A 126 -8.60 16.23 5.73
CA THR A 126 -9.35 16.98 6.75
C THR A 126 -10.62 17.61 6.17
N LYS A 127 -10.80 17.57 4.84
CA LYS A 127 -11.95 18.15 4.15
C LYS A 127 -12.99 17.09 3.87
N ARG A 128 -14.23 17.32 4.34
CA ARG A 128 -15.36 16.39 4.18
C ARG A 128 -15.64 16.07 2.70
N GLU A 129 -15.58 17.07 1.83
CA GLU A 129 -15.79 16.92 0.39
C GLU A 129 -14.76 15.98 -0.24
N ASN A 130 -13.49 16.05 0.16
CA ASN A 130 -12.45 15.15 -0.33
C ASN A 130 -12.69 13.71 0.16
N LEU A 131 -13.08 13.53 1.44
CA LEU A 131 -13.40 12.20 1.97
C LEU A 131 -14.57 11.58 1.19
N ALA A 132 -15.62 12.36 0.94
CA ALA A 132 -16.78 11.90 0.15
C ALA A 132 -16.39 11.59 -1.31
N ALA A 133 -15.51 12.40 -1.93
CA ALA A 133 -15.01 12.17 -3.27
C ALA A 133 -14.15 10.91 -3.35
N ASN A 134 -13.27 10.67 -2.38
CA ASN A 134 -12.42 9.49 -2.32
C ASN A 134 -13.26 8.19 -2.26
N LEU A 135 -14.36 8.18 -1.51
CA LEU A 135 -15.26 7.03 -1.43
C LEU A 135 -15.90 6.67 -2.79
N LYS A 136 -16.14 7.65 -3.66
CA LYS A 136 -16.70 7.42 -5.00
C LYS A 136 -15.74 6.65 -5.92
N ALA A 137 -14.44 6.61 -5.61
CA ALA A 137 -13.47 5.83 -6.37
C ALA A 137 -13.80 4.32 -6.42
N GLN A 138 -14.54 3.82 -5.44
CA GLN A 138 -14.97 2.41 -5.40
C GLN A 138 -15.91 2.04 -6.57
N ALA A 139 -16.65 3.00 -7.09
CA ALA A 139 -17.57 2.80 -8.23
C ALA A 139 -16.90 3.02 -9.59
N LEU A 140 -15.72 3.63 -9.62
CA LEU A 140 -14.99 3.90 -10.86
C LEU A 140 -14.33 2.61 -11.38
N ARG A 141 -14.51 2.32 -12.67
CA ARG A 141 -13.87 1.20 -13.36
C ARG A 141 -13.01 1.72 -14.49
N LEU A 142 -11.73 1.44 -14.38
CA LEU A 142 -10.73 1.74 -15.41
C LEU A 142 -10.62 0.59 -16.39
N THR A 143 -10.42 0.89 -17.67
CA THR A 143 -10.14 -0.11 -18.70
C THR A 143 -8.74 -0.71 -18.52
N ASP A 144 -8.47 -1.83 -19.18
CA ASP A 144 -7.13 -2.46 -19.15
C ASP A 144 -6.07 -1.54 -19.75
N GLU A 145 -6.40 -0.76 -20.78
CA GLU A 145 -5.53 0.23 -21.39
C GLU A 145 -5.18 1.36 -20.42
N GLU A 146 -6.17 1.86 -19.67
CA GLU A 146 -5.96 2.89 -18.66
C GLU A 146 -5.11 2.36 -17.49
N MET A 147 -5.39 1.13 -17.04
CA MET A 147 -4.57 0.46 -16.03
C MET A 147 -3.11 0.36 -16.47
N GLN A 148 -2.86 0.00 -17.75
CA GLN A 148 -1.52 -0.08 -18.32
C GLN A 148 -0.87 1.30 -18.46
N GLN A 149 -1.61 2.33 -18.90
CA GLN A 149 -1.10 3.70 -18.97
C GLN A 149 -0.60 4.18 -17.60
N ILE A 150 -1.39 3.94 -16.53
CA ILE A 150 -0.98 4.29 -15.17
C ILE A 150 0.22 3.44 -14.73
N ALA A 151 0.29 2.18 -15.13
CA ALA A 151 1.44 1.32 -14.83
C ALA A 151 2.77 1.84 -15.42
N THR A 152 2.75 2.67 -16.47
CA THR A 152 3.96 3.29 -17.03
C THR A 152 4.48 4.46 -16.21
N LEU A 153 3.71 4.98 -15.25
CA LEU A 153 4.08 6.14 -14.43
C LEU A 153 5.07 5.80 -13.30
N ASP A 154 5.39 4.53 -13.12
CA ASP A 154 6.35 4.08 -12.11
C ASP A 154 7.74 4.65 -12.38
N ARG A 155 8.24 5.43 -11.43
CA ARG A 155 9.58 6.04 -11.50
C ARG A 155 10.36 5.88 -10.20
N ASN A 156 9.90 4.91 -9.37
CA ASN A 156 10.49 4.61 -8.07
C ASN A 156 10.58 5.84 -7.15
N GLU A 157 9.58 6.72 -7.21
CA GLU A 157 9.53 7.95 -6.45
C GLU A 157 9.00 7.73 -5.04
N ARG A 158 9.89 7.36 -4.11
CA ARG A 158 9.55 7.16 -2.71
C ARG A 158 9.49 8.49 -1.97
N LEU A 159 8.36 8.75 -1.32
CA LEU A 159 8.11 9.99 -0.57
C LEU A 159 8.28 9.80 0.94
N ALA A 160 8.06 8.58 1.45
CA ALA A 160 8.28 8.23 2.85
C ALA A 160 9.59 7.47 3.02
N ASN A 161 10.67 8.21 3.27
CA ASN A 161 12.00 7.64 3.46
C ASN A 161 12.73 8.30 4.66
N PRO A 162 12.23 8.08 5.91
CA PRO A 162 12.87 8.63 7.10
C PRO A 162 14.24 7.99 7.32
N GLY A 163 15.10 8.65 8.12
CA GLY A 163 16.48 8.19 8.35
C GLY A 163 16.63 6.81 9.00
N PHE A 164 15.55 6.26 9.57
CA PHE A 164 15.49 4.90 10.11
C PHE A 164 14.82 3.89 9.17
N ALA A 165 14.51 4.29 7.93
CA ALA A 165 13.89 3.40 6.97
C ALA A 165 14.81 2.22 6.64
N PRO A 166 14.25 1.03 6.33
CA PRO A 166 15.05 -0.10 5.89
C PRO A 166 15.71 0.18 4.53
N LYS A 167 16.70 -0.61 4.19
CA LYS A 167 17.20 -0.64 2.83
C LYS A 167 16.13 -1.28 1.94
N TRP A 168 15.52 -0.48 1.09
CA TRP A 168 14.42 -0.91 0.22
C TRP A 168 14.88 -1.91 -0.87
N ASP A 169 13.92 -2.76 -1.37
CA ASP A 169 14.14 -3.75 -2.44
C ASP A 169 14.33 -3.14 -3.83
#